data_f5e39062f695f32128481dac0207172c
#
_entry.id   f5e39062f695f32128481dac0207172c
#
_cell.length_a   1.000
_cell.length_b   1.000
_cell.length_c   1.000
_cell.angle_alpha   90.00
_cell.angle_beta   90.00
_cell.angle_gamma   90.00
#
_symmetry.space_group_name_H-M   'P 1'
#
loop_
_entity.id
_entity.type
_entity.pdbx_description
1 polymer ?
#
loop_
_entity_poly.entity_id
_entity_poly.type
_entity_poly.pdbx_seq_one_letter_code
_entity_poly.pdbx_strand_id
1 'polypeptide(L)'
;INDYYPTEGAPPSLTAGEAPNSISAPIEEPIAASAPQESQAPAAVEDLGIDLPDIPLPDDDPIEDAVKDQFDDAAFNFAIVGVGQGGSRLAESFWNLGYRRVGIINTAQQDLSLINVPEENKLLIGDGGAGKNPDAADEVFRTRYEDILDFLKKTFGTKYERVLVCAGAGGGTGAGGVARVLEISHDLNQSLGKETKDTDAKVGCVLALPTRGEGIKVQENAKKTVNKVVGLQKAGVVSPLIILDNEKIKQLYPKLSVNQFWSTANNSICSIFHLFNKISAKESAYTTFDKADLDTIFSSGIIMFGATPIKDTTDTGISYAVRDNLRKNILAGVDAATGNIAACIIIGDKESLDNIPQSSLEYGFEQLSRMMGANSTVHRGIYAGAKKGLAVYTAIGGLKAPDNLFDFF
;
A
#
# COMPACT_ATOMS: atom_id res chain seq x y z
N ILE A 1 -21.17 -57.86 23.70
CA ILE A 1 -21.51 -58.05 25.13
C ILE A 1 -21.64 -56.67 25.74
N ASN A 2 -22.92 -56.29 25.84
CA ASN A 2 -23.70 -55.59 26.87
C ASN A 2 -23.17 -54.25 27.40
N ASP A 3 -23.91 -53.24 27.12
CA ASP A 3 -25.08 -52.61 27.84
C ASP A 3 -24.63 -51.61 28.90
N TYR A 4 -25.03 -50.38 28.74
CA TYR A 4 -25.91 -49.65 29.67
C TYR A 4 -26.21 -48.23 29.17
N TYR A 5 -27.45 -47.99 28.74
CA TYR A 5 -28.13 -46.69 28.83
C TYR A 5 -28.93 -46.65 30.14
N PRO A 6 -29.15 -45.49 30.73
CA PRO A 6 -30.50 -45.21 31.24
C PRO A 6 -31.09 -43.89 30.74
N THR A 7 -32.37 -43.95 30.65
CA THR A 7 -33.42 -43.08 30.15
C THR A 7 -33.75 -41.89 31.04
N GLU A 8 -34.19 -40.80 30.36
CA GLU A 8 -35.30 -39.89 30.67
C GLU A 8 -35.43 -39.21 32.04
N GLY A 9 -35.52 -37.90 32.01
CA GLY A 9 -36.15 -37.03 33.02
C GLY A 9 -36.72 -35.79 32.37
N ALA A 10 -38.06 -35.68 32.35
CA ALA A 10 -38.80 -34.52 31.81
C ALA A 10 -38.67 -33.26 32.69
N PRO A 11 -38.81 -32.04 32.09
CA PRO A 11 -38.75 -30.80 32.85
C PRO A 11 -40.08 -30.45 33.54
N PRO A 12 -40.02 -29.74 34.66
CA PRO A 12 -41.22 -29.28 35.38
C PRO A 12 -41.84 -28.03 34.76
N SER A 13 -43.16 -28.01 34.80
CA SER A 13 -44.04 -26.91 34.41
C SER A 13 -43.88 -25.66 35.27
N LEU A 14 -43.81 -24.50 34.60
CA LEU A 14 -43.87 -23.17 35.26
C LEU A 14 -45.32 -22.75 35.41
N THR A 15 -45.70 -22.45 36.65
CA THR A 15 -46.92 -21.79 37.05
C THR A 15 -46.81 -20.28 36.84
N ALA A 16 -47.94 -19.68 36.44
CA ALA A 16 -48.15 -18.25 36.26
C ALA A 16 -48.05 -17.49 37.60
N GLY A 17 -47.37 -16.36 37.59
CA GLY A 17 -47.31 -15.37 38.67
C GLY A 17 -47.33 -13.98 38.10
N GLU A 18 -48.38 -13.30 38.36
CA GLU A 18 -48.71 -11.87 38.46
C GLU A 18 -47.76 -10.82 37.96
N ALA A 19 -48.31 -9.90 37.14
CA ALA A 19 -47.74 -8.63 36.71
C ALA A 19 -47.84 -7.56 37.81
N PRO A 20 -46.85 -6.65 37.95
CA PRO A 20 -47.10 -5.36 38.55
C PRO A 20 -46.87 -4.20 37.58
N ASN A 21 -47.87 -3.37 37.53
CA ASN A 21 -47.90 -1.91 37.38
C ASN A 21 -46.98 -1.17 36.41
N SER A 22 -47.69 -0.56 35.46
CA SER A 22 -47.33 0.58 34.63
C SER A 22 -46.66 1.73 35.38
N ILE A 23 -45.45 2.12 34.95
CA ILE A 23 -44.90 3.45 35.22
C ILE A 23 -44.78 4.11 33.83
N SER A 24 -45.55 5.19 33.65
CA SER A 24 -45.51 6.08 32.51
C SER A 24 -44.16 6.81 32.42
N ALA A 25 -43.46 6.65 31.34
CA ALA A 25 -42.31 7.47 30.99
C ALA A 25 -42.78 8.81 30.35
N PRO A 26 -42.06 9.91 30.57
CA PRO A 26 -42.41 11.21 29.97
C PRO A 26 -42.12 11.21 28.45
N ILE A 27 -42.95 11.90 27.72
CA ILE A 27 -42.85 12.19 26.29
C ILE A 27 -41.66 13.16 26.12
N GLU A 28 -40.58 12.75 25.50
CA GLU A 28 -39.52 13.65 25.05
C GLU A 28 -39.93 14.32 23.73
N GLU A 29 -39.78 15.65 23.72
CA GLU A 29 -39.98 16.48 22.52
C GLU A 29 -38.99 16.18 21.42
N PRO A 30 -39.32 16.41 20.12
CA PRO A 30 -38.40 16.12 19.02
C PRO A 30 -37.22 17.07 19.03
N ILE A 31 -36.04 16.51 19.13
CA ILE A 31 -34.77 17.22 18.98
C ILE A 31 -34.67 17.74 17.56
N ALA A 32 -34.54 19.06 17.43
CA ALA A 32 -34.31 19.76 16.19
C ALA A 32 -33.07 19.21 15.46
N ALA A 33 -33.22 18.99 14.14
CA ALA A 33 -32.14 18.61 13.27
C ALA A 33 -31.00 19.64 13.33
N SER A 34 -29.86 19.25 13.87
CA SER A 34 -28.63 20.04 13.80
C SER A 34 -28.11 20.04 12.37
N ALA A 35 -27.74 21.24 11.90
CA ALA A 35 -27.10 21.48 10.62
C ALA A 35 -25.86 20.58 10.39
N PRO A 36 -25.47 20.31 9.13
CA PRO A 36 -24.31 19.49 8.84
C PRO A 36 -23.05 20.15 9.44
N GLN A 37 -22.35 19.43 10.29
CA GLN A 37 -21.03 19.84 10.74
C GLN A 37 -20.09 19.81 9.54
N GLU A 38 -19.47 20.94 9.26
CA GLU A 38 -18.32 21.04 8.37
C GLU A 38 -17.30 19.96 8.77
N SER A 39 -16.87 19.19 7.78
CA SER A 39 -15.82 18.19 7.94
C SER A 39 -14.55 18.92 8.38
N GLN A 40 -14.17 18.77 9.64
CA GLN A 40 -12.88 19.19 10.12
C GLN A 40 -11.81 18.42 9.33
N ALA A 41 -10.88 19.15 8.75
CA ALA A 41 -9.65 18.60 8.21
C ALA A 41 -9.02 17.63 9.25
N PRO A 42 -8.40 16.53 8.80
CA PRO A 42 -7.78 15.59 9.73
C PRO A 42 -6.79 16.36 10.61
N ALA A 43 -6.99 16.27 11.92
CA ALA A 43 -6.11 16.86 12.90
C ALA A 43 -4.68 16.47 12.59
N ALA A 44 -3.78 17.44 12.59
CA ALA A 44 -2.34 17.20 12.51
C ALA A 44 -1.99 16.05 13.45
N VAL A 45 -1.27 15.05 12.93
CA VAL A 45 -0.82 13.89 13.72
C VAL A 45 0.06 14.46 14.83
N GLU A 46 -0.50 14.57 16.05
CA GLU A 46 0.27 14.92 17.24
C GLU A 46 1.39 13.90 17.38
N ASP A 47 2.56 14.36 17.74
CA ASP A 47 3.81 13.62 17.95
C ASP A 47 3.57 12.38 18.82
N LEU A 48 3.29 11.24 18.20
CA LEU A 48 3.05 9.95 18.87
C LEU A 48 4.37 9.24 19.19
N GLY A 49 5.52 9.89 19.03
CA GLY A 49 6.83 9.27 19.21
C GLY A 49 7.08 8.14 18.20
N ILE A 50 6.36 8.12 17.12
CA ILE A 50 6.55 7.21 15.99
C ILE A 50 7.63 7.85 15.13
N ASP A 51 8.82 7.26 15.13
CA ASP A 51 9.96 7.66 14.27
C ASP A 51 9.71 7.24 12.80
N LEU A 52 8.54 7.55 12.25
CA LEU A 52 8.41 7.67 10.80
C LEU A 52 9.11 8.97 10.44
N PRO A 53 10.07 8.96 9.51
CA PRO A 53 10.58 10.22 9.00
C PRO A 53 9.38 10.98 8.44
N ASP A 54 9.17 12.16 9.02
CA ASP A 54 8.17 13.10 8.53
C ASP A 54 8.58 13.44 7.11
N ILE A 55 7.98 12.74 6.14
CA ILE A 55 8.32 12.91 4.73
C ILE A 55 7.90 14.33 4.37
N PRO A 56 8.84 15.24 4.00
CA PRO A 56 8.46 16.55 3.55
C PRO A 56 7.71 16.38 2.23
N LEU A 57 6.39 16.37 2.32
CA LEU A 57 5.57 16.61 1.14
C LEU A 57 5.91 18.01 0.66
N PRO A 58 6.05 18.24 -0.65
CA PRO A 58 6.18 19.59 -1.18
C PRO A 58 5.06 20.46 -0.64
N ASP A 59 5.34 21.71 -0.28
CA ASP A 59 4.34 22.65 0.21
C ASP A 59 3.12 22.61 -0.71
N ASP A 60 1.97 22.22 -0.13
CA ASP A 60 0.69 22.24 -0.81
C ASP A 60 0.26 23.68 -0.99
N ASP A 61 0.50 24.24 -2.16
CA ASP A 61 -0.26 25.40 -2.60
C ASP A 61 -1.73 24.98 -2.78
N PRO A 62 -2.70 25.78 -2.33
CA PRO A 62 -4.11 25.44 -2.44
C PRO A 62 -4.47 25.19 -3.90
N ILE A 63 -5.09 24.04 -4.15
CA ILE A 63 -5.52 23.59 -5.48
C ILE A 63 -6.63 24.54 -5.95
N GLU A 64 -6.27 25.54 -6.75
CA GLU A 64 -7.22 26.29 -7.56
C GLU A 64 -7.45 25.59 -8.89
N ASP A 65 -8.72 25.23 -9.08
CA ASP A 65 -9.43 24.84 -10.29
C ASP A 65 -8.67 24.87 -11.62
N ALA A 66 -8.27 23.71 -12.06
CA ALA A 66 -8.40 23.16 -13.42
C ALA A 66 -7.95 21.70 -13.31
N VAL A 67 -8.50 20.82 -14.11
CA VAL A 67 -7.95 19.46 -14.34
C VAL A 67 -6.53 19.62 -14.90
N LYS A 68 -5.59 20.01 -14.04
CA LYS A 68 -4.16 19.99 -14.37
C LYS A 68 -3.78 18.53 -14.49
N ASP A 69 -3.23 18.16 -15.63
CA ASP A 69 -2.59 16.87 -15.84
C ASP A 69 -1.66 16.60 -14.66
N GLN A 70 -1.82 15.44 -14.06
CA GLN A 70 -1.13 15.01 -12.86
C GLN A 70 0.36 15.33 -12.89
N PHE A 71 0.83 16.06 -11.90
CA PHE A 71 2.23 16.24 -11.59
C PHE A 71 3.16 16.47 -12.78
N ASP A 72 3.23 17.68 -13.30
CA ASP A 72 4.33 18.11 -14.20
C ASP A 72 5.72 17.94 -13.54
N ASP A 73 5.74 17.64 -12.22
CA ASP A 73 6.93 17.50 -11.38
C ASP A 73 7.18 16.07 -10.85
N ALA A 74 6.52 15.04 -11.39
CA ALA A 74 6.78 13.63 -11.08
C ALA A 74 7.38 12.89 -12.29
N ALA A 75 8.21 11.88 -12.01
CA ALA A 75 8.87 11.13 -13.08
C ALA A 75 7.90 10.33 -13.94
N PHE A 76 6.89 9.71 -13.30
CA PHE A 76 5.88 8.90 -13.98
C PHE A 76 4.46 9.34 -13.66
N ASN A 77 3.64 9.41 -14.69
CA ASN A 77 2.19 9.49 -14.57
C ASN A 77 1.60 8.11 -14.30
N PHE A 78 1.18 7.86 -13.05
CA PHE A 78 0.54 6.62 -12.67
C PHE A 78 -0.97 6.67 -12.83
N ALA A 79 -1.54 5.59 -13.36
CA ALA A 79 -2.93 5.21 -13.18
C ALA A 79 -2.99 4.17 -12.05
N ILE A 80 -3.91 4.35 -11.10
CA ILE A 80 -3.98 3.53 -9.87
C ILE A 80 -5.37 2.92 -9.77
N VAL A 81 -5.46 1.64 -9.43
CA VAL A 81 -6.72 0.98 -9.18
C VAL A 81 -6.70 0.20 -7.88
N GLY A 82 -7.67 0.49 -7.01
CA GLY A 82 -7.89 -0.22 -5.76
C GLY A 82 -8.94 -1.32 -5.93
N VAL A 83 -8.62 -2.54 -5.50
CA VAL A 83 -9.48 -3.72 -5.62
C VAL A 83 -9.88 -4.23 -4.24
N GLY A 84 -11.17 -4.26 -3.95
CA GLY A 84 -11.73 -4.62 -2.66
C GLY A 84 -11.41 -3.59 -1.57
N GLN A 85 -11.83 -3.84 -0.33
CA GLN A 85 -11.73 -2.87 0.76
C GLN A 85 -10.30 -2.41 1.04
N GLY A 86 -9.34 -3.34 1.18
CA GLY A 86 -7.95 -2.99 1.48
C GLY A 86 -7.27 -2.23 0.34
N GLY A 87 -7.48 -2.66 -0.91
CA GLY A 87 -6.96 -1.98 -2.09
C GLY A 87 -7.57 -0.61 -2.32
N SER A 88 -8.87 -0.45 -2.03
CA SER A 88 -9.57 0.84 -2.12
C SER A 88 -8.98 1.89 -1.18
N ARG A 89 -8.65 1.51 0.06
CA ARG A 89 -8.00 2.43 1.03
C ARG A 89 -6.58 2.82 0.63
N LEU A 90 -5.81 1.91 0.03
CA LEU A 90 -4.50 2.22 -0.54
C LEU A 90 -4.63 3.22 -1.69
N ALA A 91 -5.57 2.98 -2.61
CA ALA A 91 -5.82 3.86 -3.74
C ALA A 91 -6.34 5.25 -3.29
N GLU A 92 -7.15 5.31 -2.24
CA GLU A 92 -7.57 6.56 -1.59
C GLU A 92 -6.38 7.34 -1.01
N SER A 93 -5.40 6.65 -0.40
CA SER A 93 -4.17 7.30 0.08
C SER A 93 -3.38 7.93 -1.07
N PHE A 94 -3.32 7.31 -2.23
CA PHE A 94 -2.76 7.92 -3.43
C PHE A 94 -3.59 9.10 -3.94
N TRP A 95 -4.93 9.00 -3.90
CA TRP A 95 -5.80 10.12 -4.23
C TRP A 95 -5.51 11.35 -3.35
N ASN A 96 -5.35 11.13 -2.05
CA ASN A 96 -5.01 12.17 -1.08
C ASN A 96 -3.62 12.78 -1.32
N LEU A 97 -2.68 12.04 -1.91
CA LEU A 97 -1.38 12.53 -2.36
C LEU A 97 -1.43 13.28 -3.70
N GLY A 98 -2.62 13.44 -4.31
CA GLY A 98 -2.82 14.20 -5.53
C GLY A 98 -2.90 13.38 -6.82
N TYR A 99 -2.79 12.05 -6.78
CA TYR A 99 -3.03 11.22 -7.96
C TYR A 99 -4.52 11.30 -8.37
N ARG A 100 -4.81 11.53 -9.64
CA ARG A 100 -6.19 11.76 -10.13
C ARG A 100 -6.70 10.65 -11.05
N ARG A 101 -5.84 9.84 -11.64
CA ARG A 101 -6.20 8.65 -12.43
C ARG A 101 -6.36 7.45 -11.49
N VAL A 102 -7.32 7.57 -10.55
CA VAL A 102 -7.57 6.58 -9.50
C VAL A 102 -8.94 5.96 -9.71
N GLY A 103 -8.99 4.64 -9.89
CA GLY A 103 -10.23 3.86 -9.98
C GLY A 103 -10.37 2.92 -8.78
N ILE A 104 -11.60 2.70 -8.34
CA ILE A 104 -11.95 1.81 -7.24
C ILE A 104 -12.92 0.75 -7.73
N ILE A 105 -12.61 -0.53 -7.49
CA ILE A 105 -13.46 -1.66 -7.89
C ILE A 105 -13.80 -2.48 -6.65
N ASN A 106 -15.09 -2.70 -6.41
CA ASN A 106 -15.54 -3.54 -5.31
C ASN A 106 -16.82 -4.31 -5.66
N THR A 107 -17.08 -5.40 -4.94
CA THR A 107 -18.32 -6.18 -5.00
C THR A 107 -19.37 -5.74 -3.98
N ALA A 108 -19.02 -4.85 -3.04
CA ALA A 108 -19.87 -4.36 -1.95
C ALA A 108 -20.04 -2.84 -2.03
N GLN A 109 -21.29 -2.38 -2.16
CA GLN A 109 -21.63 -0.95 -2.17
C GLN A 109 -21.25 -0.24 -0.87
N GLN A 110 -21.37 -0.93 0.28
CA GLN A 110 -21.01 -0.36 1.58
C GLN A 110 -19.53 0.02 1.65
N ASP A 111 -18.65 -0.83 1.12
CA ASP A 111 -17.22 -0.55 1.10
C ASP A 111 -16.88 0.64 0.18
N LEU A 112 -17.56 0.76 -0.96
CA LEU A 112 -17.37 1.87 -1.88
C LEU A 112 -17.79 3.21 -1.27
N SER A 113 -18.89 3.23 -0.49
CA SER A 113 -19.39 4.46 0.15
C SER A 113 -18.46 5.01 1.23
N LEU A 114 -17.55 4.20 1.76
CA LEU A 114 -16.56 4.61 2.77
C LEU A 114 -15.31 5.26 2.19
N ILE A 115 -15.13 5.23 0.87
CA ILE A 115 -13.93 5.73 0.18
C ILE A 115 -14.20 7.14 -0.35
N ASN A 116 -13.36 8.09 0.02
CA ASN A 116 -13.46 9.49 -0.36
C ASN A 116 -12.78 9.76 -1.72
N VAL A 117 -13.35 9.18 -2.77
CA VAL A 117 -12.97 9.37 -4.17
C VAL A 117 -14.26 9.64 -4.93
N PRO A 118 -14.28 10.46 -6.01
CA PRO A 118 -15.50 10.77 -6.77
C PRO A 118 -16.25 9.50 -7.25
N GLU A 119 -17.57 9.56 -7.31
CA GLU A 119 -18.40 8.40 -7.67
C GLU A 119 -18.13 7.88 -9.08
N GLU A 120 -17.77 8.76 -10.02
CA GLU A 120 -17.37 8.39 -11.38
C GLU A 120 -16.08 7.54 -11.43
N ASN A 121 -15.30 7.56 -10.35
CA ASN A 121 -14.08 6.78 -10.18
C ASN A 121 -14.32 5.47 -9.40
N LYS A 122 -15.57 5.09 -9.17
CA LYS A 122 -15.96 3.87 -8.46
C LYS A 122 -16.76 2.93 -9.36
N LEU A 123 -16.46 1.65 -9.31
CA LEU A 123 -17.17 0.60 -10.03
C LEU A 123 -17.65 -0.48 -9.07
N LEU A 124 -18.94 -0.65 -8.98
CA LEU A 124 -19.58 -1.78 -8.31
C LEU A 124 -19.79 -2.92 -9.32
N ILE A 125 -19.21 -4.09 -9.06
CA ILE A 125 -19.32 -5.25 -9.95
C ILE A 125 -20.10 -6.44 -9.36
N GLY A 126 -20.59 -6.32 -8.13
CA GLY A 126 -21.34 -7.40 -7.44
C GLY A 126 -22.50 -6.87 -6.62
N ASP A 127 -23.30 -7.77 -6.05
CA ASP A 127 -24.55 -7.46 -5.38
C ASP A 127 -24.50 -7.58 -3.84
N GLY A 128 -23.32 -7.70 -3.21
CA GLY A 128 -23.30 -7.83 -1.75
C GLY A 128 -21.99 -8.30 -1.12
N GLY A 129 -20.89 -8.21 -1.84
CA GLY A 129 -19.57 -8.61 -1.34
C GLY A 129 -19.28 -10.12 -1.54
N ALA A 130 -18.01 -10.47 -1.42
CA ALA A 130 -17.52 -11.83 -1.72
C ALA A 130 -17.43 -12.74 -0.49
N GLY A 131 -17.85 -12.31 0.70
CA GLY A 131 -17.91 -13.13 1.92
C GLY A 131 -16.59 -13.83 2.29
N LYS A 132 -15.43 -13.21 2.07
CA LYS A 132 -14.08 -13.80 2.21
C LYS A 132 -13.89 -15.06 1.32
N ASN A 133 -14.58 -15.12 0.19
CA ASN A 133 -14.45 -16.19 -0.80
C ASN A 133 -13.80 -15.63 -2.09
N PRO A 134 -12.46 -15.81 -2.29
CA PRO A 134 -11.79 -15.35 -3.48
C PRO A 134 -12.26 -15.99 -4.78
N ASP A 135 -12.66 -17.26 -4.75
CA ASP A 135 -13.10 -17.99 -5.96
C ASP A 135 -14.43 -17.41 -6.49
N ALA A 136 -15.36 -17.06 -5.59
CA ALA A 136 -16.59 -16.38 -5.97
C ALA A 136 -16.32 -14.99 -6.54
N ALA A 137 -15.36 -14.26 -5.98
CA ALA A 137 -14.94 -12.97 -6.52
C ALA A 137 -14.26 -13.12 -7.89
N ASP A 138 -13.34 -14.06 -8.07
CA ASP A 138 -12.66 -14.30 -9.36
C ASP A 138 -13.69 -14.54 -10.49
N GLU A 139 -14.75 -15.29 -10.23
CA GLU A 139 -15.82 -15.51 -11.19
C GLU A 139 -16.56 -14.21 -11.56
N VAL A 140 -16.86 -13.36 -10.57
CA VAL A 140 -17.47 -12.04 -10.83
C VAL A 140 -16.55 -11.19 -11.70
N PHE A 141 -15.26 -11.10 -11.38
CA PHE A 141 -14.28 -10.34 -12.18
C PHE A 141 -14.14 -10.91 -13.59
N ARG A 142 -14.21 -12.23 -13.75
CA ARG A 142 -14.15 -12.90 -15.05
C ARG A 142 -15.37 -12.55 -15.91
N THR A 143 -16.56 -12.59 -15.35
CA THR A 143 -17.82 -12.31 -16.07
C THR A 143 -18.00 -10.82 -16.38
N ARG A 144 -17.40 -9.94 -15.59
CA ARG A 144 -17.48 -8.47 -15.75
C ARG A 144 -16.22 -7.87 -16.39
N TYR A 145 -15.46 -8.65 -17.14
CA TYR A 145 -14.21 -8.24 -17.79
C TYR A 145 -14.37 -6.96 -18.61
N GLU A 146 -15.35 -6.91 -19.51
CA GLU A 146 -15.57 -5.76 -20.41
C GLU A 146 -15.96 -4.50 -19.63
N ASP A 147 -16.80 -4.63 -18.60
CA ASP A 147 -17.20 -3.49 -17.78
C ASP A 147 -16.00 -2.91 -17.02
N ILE A 148 -15.12 -3.77 -16.52
CA ILE A 148 -13.89 -3.37 -15.84
C ILE A 148 -12.95 -2.70 -16.84
N LEU A 149 -12.74 -3.28 -18.01
CA LEU A 149 -11.88 -2.71 -19.03
C LEU A 149 -12.34 -1.32 -19.47
N ASP A 150 -13.65 -1.15 -19.70
CA ASP A 150 -14.22 0.15 -20.11
C ASP A 150 -14.13 1.17 -18.98
N PHE A 151 -14.34 0.75 -17.74
CA PHE A 151 -14.15 1.60 -16.57
C PHE A 151 -12.69 2.07 -16.46
N LEU A 152 -11.71 1.17 -16.60
CA LEU A 152 -10.30 1.53 -16.55
C LEU A 152 -9.91 2.46 -17.70
N LYS A 153 -10.36 2.22 -18.92
CA LYS A 153 -10.15 3.12 -20.06
C LYS A 153 -10.67 4.53 -19.79
N LYS A 154 -11.88 4.63 -19.25
CA LYS A 154 -12.50 5.92 -18.90
C LYS A 154 -11.75 6.64 -17.80
N THR A 155 -11.39 5.93 -16.73
CA THR A 155 -10.74 6.51 -15.54
C THR A 155 -9.29 6.89 -15.81
N PHE A 156 -8.55 6.07 -16.53
CA PHE A 156 -7.13 6.29 -16.78
C PHE A 156 -6.87 7.23 -17.95
N GLY A 157 -7.73 7.23 -18.97
CA GLY A 157 -7.45 7.91 -20.22
C GLY A 157 -6.24 7.29 -20.94
N THR A 158 -5.49 8.10 -21.69
CA THR A 158 -4.35 7.61 -22.48
C THR A 158 -3.00 8.18 -22.08
N LYS A 159 -2.97 9.17 -21.20
CA LYS A 159 -1.73 9.91 -20.86
C LYS A 159 -0.94 9.32 -19.68
N TYR A 160 -1.37 8.24 -19.06
CA TYR A 160 -0.58 7.56 -18.03
C TYR A 160 0.56 6.76 -18.63
N GLU A 161 1.60 6.49 -17.85
CA GLU A 161 2.79 5.73 -18.26
C GLU A 161 2.85 4.34 -17.62
N ARG A 162 2.40 4.22 -16.36
CA ARG A 162 2.40 2.98 -15.58
C ARG A 162 1.07 2.81 -14.84
N VAL A 163 0.67 1.57 -14.61
CA VAL A 163 -0.49 1.21 -13.78
C VAL A 163 0.00 0.66 -12.46
N LEU A 164 -0.69 0.96 -11.36
CA LEU A 164 -0.47 0.38 -10.05
C LEU A 164 -1.78 -0.20 -9.51
N VAL A 165 -1.84 -1.51 -9.34
CA VAL A 165 -2.98 -2.23 -8.78
C VAL A 165 -2.76 -2.44 -7.29
N CYS A 166 -3.69 -1.96 -6.46
CA CYS A 166 -3.64 -2.10 -5.01
C CYS A 166 -4.68 -3.12 -4.54
N ALA A 167 -4.31 -4.08 -3.72
CA ALA A 167 -5.25 -5.08 -3.20
C ALA A 167 -4.84 -5.61 -1.83
N GLY A 168 -5.84 -6.08 -1.06
CA GLY A 168 -5.60 -6.91 0.13
C GLY A 168 -5.62 -8.39 -0.23
N ALA A 169 -4.61 -9.14 0.20
CA ALA A 169 -4.44 -10.54 -0.19
C ALA A 169 -5.39 -11.51 0.53
N GLY A 170 -5.88 -11.17 1.73
CA GLY A 170 -6.63 -12.10 2.58
C GLY A 170 -8.16 -12.04 2.45
N GLY A 171 -8.69 -10.98 1.85
CA GLY A 171 -10.14 -10.77 1.70
C GLY A 171 -10.79 -11.65 0.63
N GLY A 172 -12.05 -11.36 0.32
CA GLY A 172 -12.74 -11.99 -0.81
C GLY A 172 -12.46 -11.27 -2.12
N THR A 173 -12.97 -10.03 -2.23
CA THR A 173 -12.91 -9.23 -3.46
C THR A 173 -11.48 -8.91 -3.90
N GLY A 174 -10.63 -8.42 -2.98
CA GLY A 174 -9.24 -8.10 -3.29
C GLY A 174 -8.43 -9.32 -3.71
N ALA A 175 -8.53 -10.40 -2.93
CA ALA A 175 -7.81 -11.65 -3.19
C ALA A 175 -8.25 -12.33 -4.50
N GLY A 176 -9.56 -12.35 -4.79
CA GLY A 176 -10.09 -12.94 -6.01
C GLY A 176 -9.88 -12.09 -7.25
N GLY A 177 -9.99 -10.76 -7.09
CA GLY A 177 -9.98 -9.83 -8.23
C GLY A 177 -8.61 -9.35 -8.67
N VAL A 178 -7.61 -9.33 -7.78
CA VAL A 178 -6.33 -8.67 -8.06
C VAL A 178 -5.65 -9.21 -9.32
N ALA A 179 -5.57 -10.52 -9.50
CA ALA A 179 -4.93 -11.12 -10.66
C ALA A 179 -5.66 -10.76 -11.95
N ARG A 180 -7.01 -10.73 -11.94
CA ARG A 180 -7.81 -10.33 -13.10
C ARG A 180 -7.57 -8.87 -13.46
N VAL A 181 -7.55 -7.98 -12.48
CA VAL A 181 -7.30 -6.54 -12.74
C VAL A 181 -5.88 -6.31 -13.24
N LEU A 182 -4.90 -7.07 -12.76
CA LEU A 182 -3.53 -7.05 -13.30
C LEU A 182 -3.48 -7.47 -14.77
N GLU A 183 -4.14 -8.59 -15.13
CA GLU A 183 -4.26 -9.07 -16.50
C GLU A 183 -4.98 -8.05 -17.39
N ILE A 184 -6.13 -7.53 -16.98
CA ILE A 184 -6.89 -6.50 -17.72
C ILE A 184 -6.05 -5.24 -17.94
N SER A 185 -5.30 -4.80 -16.91
CA SER A 185 -4.44 -3.62 -17.00
C SER A 185 -3.27 -3.84 -17.98
N HIS A 186 -2.72 -5.06 -18.00
CA HIS A 186 -1.69 -5.44 -18.95
C HIS A 186 -2.24 -5.47 -20.39
N ASP A 187 -3.40 -6.09 -20.62
CA ASP A 187 -4.07 -6.11 -21.92
C ASP A 187 -4.40 -4.69 -22.41
N LEU A 188 -4.84 -3.80 -21.50
CA LEU A 188 -5.06 -2.40 -21.81
C LEU A 188 -3.77 -1.70 -22.25
N ASN A 189 -2.68 -1.90 -21.51
CA ASN A 189 -1.38 -1.32 -21.84
C ASN A 189 -0.87 -1.83 -23.22
N GLN A 190 -1.01 -3.11 -23.49
CA GLN A 190 -0.64 -3.69 -24.79
C GLN A 190 -1.49 -3.09 -25.92
N SER A 191 -2.80 -2.96 -25.72
CA SER A 191 -3.70 -2.37 -26.71
C SER A 191 -3.38 -0.90 -27.05
N LEU A 192 -2.79 -0.18 -26.10
CA LEU A 192 -2.32 1.21 -26.26
C LEU A 192 -0.86 1.31 -26.69
N GLY A 193 -0.18 0.19 -26.94
CA GLY A 193 1.23 0.16 -27.34
C GLY A 193 2.20 0.61 -26.23
N LYS A 194 1.78 0.56 -24.97
CA LYS A 194 2.60 0.96 -23.81
C LYS A 194 3.52 -0.15 -23.32
N GLU A 195 3.16 -1.40 -23.57
CA GLU A 195 3.94 -2.60 -23.27
C GLU A 195 4.14 -3.43 -24.53
N THR A 196 5.33 -3.94 -24.71
CA THR A 196 5.65 -4.96 -25.72
C THR A 196 5.63 -6.34 -25.05
N LYS A 197 5.25 -7.39 -25.80
CA LYS A 197 4.95 -8.73 -25.26
C LYS A 197 6.05 -9.39 -24.43
N ASP A 198 7.28 -8.92 -24.48
CA ASP A 198 8.40 -9.75 -24.03
C ASP A 198 9.30 -9.14 -22.96
N THR A 199 9.21 -7.88 -22.57
CA THR A 199 10.29 -7.33 -21.74
C THR A 199 9.96 -6.21 -20.77
N ASP A 200 8.79 -5.60 -20.79
CA ASP A 200 8.65 -4.33 -20.10
C ASP A 200 7.29 -4.14 -19.40
N ALA A 201 7.05 -4.98 -18.37
CA ALA A 201 5.84 -4.85 -17.59
C ALA A 201 5.73 -3.45 -16.94
N LYS A 202 4.66 -2.72 -17.29
CA LYS A 202 4.34 -1.39 -16.73
C LYS A 202 3.11 -1.42 -15.81
N VAL A 203 2.70 -2.62 -15.42
CA VAL A 203 1.67 -2.85 -14.41
C VAL A 203 2.34 -3.33 -13.14
N GLY A 204 2.30 -2.49 -12.09
CA GLY A 204 2.78 -2.85 -10.76
C GLY A 204 1.64 -3.29 -9.84
N CYS A 205 2.01 -3.87 -8.71
CA CYS A 205 1.07 -4.30 -7.68
C CYS A 205 1.56 -3.91 -6.28
N VAL A 206 0.67 -3.33 -5.47
CA VAL A 206 0.82 -3.23 -4.01
C VAL A 206 -0.13 -4.23 -3.37
N LEU A 207 0.41 -5.28 -2.79
CA LEU A 207 -0.36 -6.37 -2.20
C LEU A 207 -0.19 -6.37 -0.68
N ALA A 208 -1.25 -6.02 0.06
CA ALA A 208 -1.25 -5.98 1.52
C ALA A 208 -1.60 -7.34 2.11
N LEU A 209 -0.70 -7.87 2.94
CA LEU A 209 -0.92 -9.10 3.70
C LEU A 209 -1.77 -8.83 4.94
N PRO A 210 -2.62 -9.79 5.34
CA PRO A 210 -3.41 -9.66 6.56
C PRO A 210 -2.54 -9.74 7.81
N THR A 211 -3.06 -9.25 8.93
CA THR A 211 -2.50 -9.53 10.25
C THR A 211 -2.80 -10.98 10.67
N ARG A 212 -1.98 -11.56 11.56
CA ARG A 212 -2.20 -12.93 12.06
C ARG A 212 -3.56 -13.10 12.75
N GLY A 213 -4.06 -12.05 13.42
CA GLY A 213 -5.34 -12.07 14.12
C GLY A 213 -6.58 -12.16 13.24
N GLU A 214 -6.46 -12.07 11.92
CA GLU A 214 -7.60 -12.11 11.00
C GLU A 214 -8.14 -13.53 10.71
N GLY A 215 -7.45 -14.56 11.19
CA GLY A 215 -7.88 -15.94 11.16
C GLY A 215 -7.33 -16.78 10.01
N ILE A 216 -7.39 -18.11 10.16
CA ILE A 216 -6.73 -19.08 9.29
C ILE A 216 -7.19 -18.96 7.84
N LYS A 217 -8.50 -18.84 7.59
CA LYS A 217 -9.05 -18.73 6.22
C LYS A 217 -8.49 -17.51 5.47
N VAL A 218 -8.32 -16.38 6.17
CA VAL A 218 -7.76 -15.15 5.60
C VAL A 218 -6.28 -15.34 5.25
N GLN A 219 -5.54 -16.05 6.08
CA GLN A 219 -4.15 -16.40 5.83
C GLN A 219 -3.98 -17.37 4.65
N GLU A 220 -4.83 -18.38 4.54
CA GLU A 220 -4.85 -19.29 3.38
C GLU A 220 -5.18 -18.56 2.08
N ASN A 221 -6.15 -17.64 2.11
CA ASN A 221 -6.45 -16.77 0.98
C ASN A 221 -5.23 -15.94 0.59
N ALA A 222 -4.55 -15.34 1.57
CA ALA A 222 -3.37 -14.54 1.33
C ALA A 222 -2.24 -15.36 0.68
N LYS A 223 -1.99 -16.57 1.16
CA LYS A 223 -1.00 -17.48 0.56
C LYS A 223 -1.30 -17.78 -0.90
N LYS A 224 -2.55 -18.14 -1.22
CA LYS A 224 -2.98 -18.41 -2.60
C LYS A 224 -2.84 -17.17 -3.49
N THR A 225 -3.24 -16.00 -2.97
CA THR A 225 -3.18 -14.73 -3.71
C THR A 225 -1.75 -14.31 -4.00
N VAL A 226 -0.85 -14.38 -3.00
CA VAL A 226 0.58 -14.08 -3.19
C VAL A 226 1.19 -15.00 -4.25
N ASN A 227 0.94 -16.31 -4.17
CA ASN A 227 1.46 -17.25 -5.15
C ASN A 227 0.98 -16.94 -6.57
N LYS A 228 -0.29 -16.56 -6.73
CA LYS A 228 -0.88 -16.18 -8.02
C LYS A 228 -0.22 -14.91 -8.58
N VAL A 229 -0.07 -13.86 -7.75
CA VAL A 229 0.55 -12.59 -8.16
C VAL A 229 2.04 -12.75 -8.43
N VAL A 230 2.77 -13.52 -7.62
CA VAL A 230 4.18 -13.87 -7.88
C VAL A 230 4.32 -14.67 -9.17
N GLY A 231 3.35 -15.54 -9.49
CA GLY A 231 3.29 -16.23 -10.78
C GLY A 231 3.21 -15.24 -11.96
N LEU A 232 2.32 -14.23 -11.87
CA LEU A 232 2.21 -13.17 -12.88
C LEU A 232 3.50 -12.31 -12.97
N GLN A 233 4.15 -12.04 -11.84
CA GLN A 233 5.43 -11.33 -11.83
C GLN A 233 6.52 -12.14 -12.55
N LYS A 234 6.62 -13.45 -12.28
CA LYS A 234 7.58 -14.34 -12.96
C LYS A 234 7.28 -14.49 -14.46
N ALA A 235 6.02 -14.37 -14.86
CA ALA A 235 5.58 -14.39 -16.25
C ALA A 235 5.81 -13.04 -16.98
N GLY A 236 6.36 -12.02 -16.29
CA GLY A 236 6.62 -10.71 -16.90
C GLY A 236 5.39 -9.81 -17.04
N VAL A 237 4.26 -10.17 -16.44
CA VAL A 237 3.02 -9.36 -16.47
C VAL A 237 3.05 -8.25 -15.44
N VAL A 238 3.74 -8.45 -14.31
CA VAL A 238 3.73 -7.54 -13.15
C VAL A 238 5.13 -7.10 -12.76
N SER A 239 5.37 -5.79 -12.78
CA SER A 239 6.53 -5.12 -12.20
C SER A 239 6.24 -3.63 -11.97
N PRO A 240 6.50 -3.07 -10.77
CA PRO A 240 7.00 -3.74 -9.57
C PRO A 240 5.92 -4.52 -8.80
N LEU A 241 6.33 -5.48 -8.00
CA LEU A 241 5.51 -6.12 -6.98
C LEU A 241 6.01 -5.70 -5.58
N ILE A 242 5.14 -5.04 -4.82
CA ILE A 242 5.38 -4.58 -3.46
C ILE A 242 4.46 -5.36 -2.52
N ILE A 243 5.03 -6.11 -1.58
CA ILE A 243 4.27 -6.91 -0.61
C ILE A 243 4.33 -6.23 0.75
N LEU A 244 3.24 -5.60 1.16
CA LEU A 244 3.11 -4.88 2.43
C LEU A 244 2.68 -5.84 3.55
N ASP A 245 3.44 -5.92 4.64
CA ASP A 245 3.15 -6.82 5.77
C ASP A 245 2.53 -6.07 6.95
N ASN A 246 1.20 -6.16 7.07
CA ASN A 246 0.46 -5.51 8.15
C ASN A 246 0.82 -6.06 9.55
N GLU A 247 1.28 -7.31 9.66
CA GLU A 247 1.74 -7.84 10.95
C GLU A 247 3.06 -7.20 11.39
N LYS A 248 3.98 -6.93 10.46
CA LYS A 248 5.20 -6.17 10.76
C LYS A 248 4.89 -4.74 11.20
N ILE A 249 3.96 -4.07 10.53
CA ILE A 249 3.53 -2.71 10.92
C ILE A 249 2.99 -2.72 12.35
N LYS A 250 2.14 -3.69 12.67
CA LYS A 250 1.61 -3.86 14.03
C LYS A 250 2.71 -4.10 15.07
N GLN A 251 3.75 -4.88 14.71
CA GLN A 251 4.89 -5.12 15.60
C GLN A 251 5.77 -3.88 15.78
N LEU A 252 5.98 -3.10 14.72
CA LEU A 252 6.76 -1.87 14.76
C LEU A 252 6.03 -0.75 15.53
N TYR A 253 4.70 -0.72 15.46
CA TYR A 253 3.87 0.33 16.05
C TYR A 253 2.77 -0.24 16.98
N PRO A 254 3.12 -0.89 18.11
CA PRO A 254 2.17 -1.59 18.96
C PRO A 254 1.17 -0.70 19.71
N LYS A 255 1.41 0.61 19.72
CA LYS A 255 0.57 1.60 20.42
C LYS A 255 -0.45 2.30 19.52
N LEU A 256 -0.45 2.03 18.21
CA LEU A 256 -1.42 2.64 17.30
C LEU A 256 -2.85 2.17 17.63
N SER A 257 -3.79 3.12 17.67
CA SER A 257 -5.20 2.78 17.70
C SER A 257 -5.65 2.10 16.40
N VAL A 258 -6.81 1.43 16.42
CA VAL A 258 -7.34 0.74 15.23
C VAL A 258 -7.48 1.70 14.05
N ASN A 259 -7.97 2.93 14.27
CA ASN A 259 -8.14 3.93 13.22
C ASN A 259 -6.80 4.44 12.67
N GLN A 260 -5.82 4.66 13.56
CA GLN A 260 -4.49 5.12 13.18
C GLN A 260 -3.67 4.03 12.47
N PHE A 261 -3.88 2.76 12.84
CA PHE A 261 -3.13 1.65 12.26
C PHE A 261 -3.26 1.59 10.74
N TRP A 262 -4.49 1.57 10.21
CA TRP A 262 -4.72 1.44 8.77
C TRP A 262 -4.27 2.68 8.00
N SER A 263 -4.53 3.87 8.53
CA SER A 263 -4.07 5.11 7.88
C SER A 263 -2.54 5.19 7.87
N THR A 264 -1.86 4.86 8.99
CA THR A 264 -0.40 4.84 9.06
C THR A 264 0.20 3.82 8.11
N ALA A 265 -0.33 2.60 8.07
CA ALA A 265 0.14 1.55 7.17
C ALA A 265 0.06 1.97 5.70
N ASN A 266 -1.10 2.45 5.28
CA ASN A 266 -1.33 2.84 3.89
C ASN A 266 -0.54 4.10 3.52
N ASN A 267 -0.55 5.12 4.36
CA ASN A 267 0.15 6.37 4.09
C ASN A 267 1.67 6.16 4.04
N SER A 268 2.24 5.28 4.87
CA SER A 268 3.68 5.02 4.87
C SER A 268 4.16 4.52 3.51
N ILE A 269 3.52 3.49 2.95
CA ILE A 269 3.94 2.95 1.66
C ILE A 269 3.64 3.91 0.51
N CYS A 270 2.45 4.54 0.51
CA CYS A 270 2.08 5.47 -0.55
C CYS A 270 2.99 6.70 -0.57
N SER A 271 3.35 7.23 0.60
CA SER A 271 4.25 8.38 0.73
C SER A 271 5.68 8.07 0.27
N ILE A 272 6.23 6.90 0.63
CA ILE A 272 7.58 6.52 0.16
C ILE A 272 7.56 6.30 -1.36
N PHE A 273 6.57 5.62 -1.88
CA PHE A 273 6.40 5.45 -3.33
C PHE A 273 6.30 6.80 -4.04
N HIS A 274 5.48 7.70 -3.52
CA HIS A 274 5.32 9.06 -4.04
C HIS A 274 6.63 9.85 -3.98
N LEU A 275 7.38 9.74 -2.87
CA LEU A 275 8.69 10.38 -2.72
C LEU A 275 9.64 9.97 -3.85
N PHE A 276 9.78 8.68 -4.13
CA PHE A 276 10.65 8.21 -5.21
C PHE A 276 10.19 8.72 -6.58
N ASN A 277 8.87 8.76 -6.82
CA ASN A 277 8.32 9.29 -8.06
C ASN A 277 8.56 10.81 -8.22
N LYS A 278 8.51 11.58 -7.13
CA LYS A 278 8.76 13.03 -7.15
C LYS A 278 10.26 13.35 -7.24
N ILE A 279 11.09 12.65 -6.45
CA ILE A 279 12.51 12.99 -6.37
C ILE A 279 13.25 12.66 -7.67
N SER A 280 12.84 11.61 -8.37
CA SER A 280 13.44 11.22 -9.65
C SER A 280 13.08 12.13 -10.84
N ALA A 281 12.17 13.08 -10.63
CA ALA A 281 11.91 14.18 -11.58
C ALA A 281 12.69 15.45 -11.25
N LYS A 282 13.41 15.49 -10.12
CA LYS A 282 14.14 16.69 -9.65
C LYS A 282 15.62 16.57 -9.91
N GLU A 283 16.21 17.66 -10.36
CA GLU A 283 17.67 17.78 -10.38
C GLU A 283 18.21 18.05 -8.97
N SER A 284 19.39 17.53 -8.69
CA SER A 284 20.10 17.78 -7.43
C SER A 284 21.37 18.58 -7.67
N ALA A 285 21.69 19.49 -6.75
CA ALA A 285 22.97 20.18 -6.71
C ALA A 285 24.13 19.25 -6.30
N TYR A 286 23.84 18.05 -5.78
CA TYR A 286 24.83 17.07 -5.30
C TYR A 286 24.91 15.85 -6.21
N THR A 287 23.96 14.94 -6.07
CA THR A 287 23.89 13.70 -6.88
C THR A 287 22.44 13.45 -7.26
N THR A 288 22.15 13.33 -8.54
CA THR A 288 20.81 13.12 -9.06
C THR A 288 20.52 11.63 -9.23
N PHE A 289 19.35 11.22 -8.75
CA PHE A 289 18.68 9.96 -9.04
C PHE A 289 17.53 10.26 -10.00
N ASP A 290 17.63 9.82 -11.22
CA ASP A 290 16.72 10.24 -12.30
C ASP A 290 15.60 9.25 -12.61
N LYS A 291 14.75 9.63 -13.58
CA LYS A 291 13.63 8.80 -14.06
C LYS A 291 14.10 7.45 -14.60
N ALA A 292 15.24 7.38 -15.28
CA ALA A 292 15.76 6.13 -15.85
C ALA A 292 16.23 5.18 -14.76
N ASP A 293 16.85 5.73 -13.69
CA ASP A 293 17.23 4.98 -12.50
C ASP A 293 16.00 4.36 -11.81
N LEU A 294 14.92 5.16 -11.64
CA LEU A 294 13.67 4.67 -11.06
C LEU A 294 12.99 3.63 -11.95
N ASP A 295 13.03 3.81 -13.27
CA ASP A 295 12.45 2.86 -14.22
C ASP A 295 13.11 1.48 -14.13
N THR A 296 14.45 1.43 -13.98
CA THR A 296 15.16 0.16 -13.80
C THR A 296 14.78 -0.54 -12.51
N ILE A 297 14.56 0.20 -11.41
CA ILE A 297 14.07 -0.38 -10.15
C ILE A 297 12.64 -0.88 -10.30
N PHE A 298 11.73 -0.09 -10.86
CA PHE A 298 10.34 -0.50 -11.07
C PHE A 298 10.18 -1.66 -12.05
N SER A 299 11.16 -1.90 -12.91
CA SER A 299 11.17 -3.02 -13.85
C SER A 299 11.89 -4.27 -13.30
N SER A 300 12.40 -4.23 -12.07
CA SER A 300 13.21 -5.31 -11.50
C SER A 300 12.40 -6.43 -10.80
N GLY A 301 11.08 -6.41 -10.84
CA GLY A 301 10.20 -7.41 -10.24
C GLY A 301 9.81 -7.09 -8.80
N ILE A 302 10.17 -7.92 -7.83
CA ILE A 302 9.81 -7.66 -6.43
C ILE A 302 10.74 -6.57 -5.86
N ILE A 303 10.12 -5.55 -5.28
CA ILE A 303 10.84 -4.43 -4.67
C ILE A 303 10.41 -4.20 -3.22
N MET A 304 11.33 -3.65 -2.43
CA MET A 304 11.06 -3.18 -1.07
C MET A 304 11.55 -1.75 -0.90
N PHE A 305 10.86 -0.99 -0.04
CA PHE A 305 11.23 0.35 0.35
C PHE A 305 11.60 0.41 1.83
N GLY A 306 12.46 1.36 2.17
CA GLY A 306 12.80 1.67 3.53
C GLY A 306 13.03 3.17 3.72
N ALA A 307 12.77 3.66 4.93
CA ALA A 307 13.04 5.04 5.33
C ALA A 307 13.52 5.06 6.77
N THR A 308 14.62 5.77 7.04
CA THR A 308 15.18 5.88 8.40
C THR A 308 15.83 7.24 8.60
N PRO A 309 15.55 7.94 9.71
CA PRO A 309 16.25 9.15 10.05
C PRO A 309 17.72 8.87 10.38
N ILE A 310 18.62 9.76 9.96
CA ILE A 310 20.04 9.72 10.28
C ILE A 310 20.23 10.65 11.48
N LYS A 311 20.51 10.07 12.65
CA LYS A 311 20.74 10.83 13.89
C LYS A 311 22.22 11.15 14.13
N ASP A 312 23.11 10.38 13.54
CA ASP A 312 24.56 10.49 13.65
C ASP A 312 25.16 10.58 12.24
N THR A 313 25.89 11.64 11.97
CA THR A 313 26.51 11.94 10.67
C THR A 313 27.93 11.40 10.52
N THR A 314 28.45 10.67 11.52
CA THR A 314 29.73 9.98 11.42
C THR A 314 29.69 8.83 10.42
N ASP A 315 30.84 8.37 9.97
CA ASP A 315 30.97 7.26 9.03
C ASP A 315 30.17 6.01 9.49
N THR A 316 30.23 5.71 10.78
CA THR A 316 29.50 4.59 11.37
C THR A 316 28.01 4.89 11.50
N GLY A 317 27.62 6.14 11.80
CA GLY A 317 26.23 6.55 12.00
C GLY A 317 25.39 6.41 10.73
N ILE A 318 25.89 6.88 9.59
CA ILE A 318 25.20 6.75 8.30
C ILE A 318 25.11 5.27 7.88
N SER A 319 26.18 4.52 8.01
CA SER A 319 26.18 3.08 7.72
C SER A 319 25.20 2.29 8.61
N TYR A 320 25.07 2.68 9.89
CA TYR A 320 24.08 2.09 10.79
C TYR A 320 22.65 2.45 10.38
N ALA A 321 22.39 3.71 9.95
CA ALA A 321 21.07 4.10 9.47
C ALA A 321 20.66 3.32 8.24
N VAL A 322 21.55 3.11 7.27
CA VAL A 322 21.31 2.25 6.10
C VAL A 322 21.00 0.81 6.52
N ARG A 323 21.76 0.23 7.43
CA ARG A 323 21.52 -1.12 7.92
C ARG A 323 20.20 -1.27 8.67
N ASP A 324 19.87 -0.28 9.51
CA ASP A 324 18.60 -0.23 10.24
C ASP A 324 17.41 -0.08 9.30
N ASN A 325 17.56 0.71 8.23
CA ASN A 325 16.58 0.88 7.18
C ASN A 325 16.13 -0.47 6.59
N LEU A 326 17.07 -1.35 6.28
CA LEU A 326 16.78 -2.66 5.71
C LEU A 326 16.15 -3.64 6.71
N ARG A 327 16.43 -3.47 8.00
CA ARG A 327 15.90 -4.35 9.07
C ARG A 327 14.49 -3.96 9.52
N LYS A 328 14.19 -2.66 9.53
CA LYS A 328 12.95 -2.08 10.04
C LYS A 328 11.93 -1.76 8.95
N ASN A 329 12.09 -2.32 7.75
CA ASN A 329 11.13 -2.08 6.70
C ASN A 329 9.76 -2.69 7.04
N ILE A 330 8.70 -2.08 6.50
CA ILE A 330 7.30 -2.52 6.68
C ILE A 330 6.87 -3.57 5.67
N LEU A 331 7.76 -3.98 4.80
CA LEU A 331 7.47 -4.91 3.72
C LEU A 331 7.70 -6.35 4.17
N ALA A 332 7.05 -7.30 3.51
CA ALA A 332 7.16 -8.71 3.83
C ALA A 332 8.63 -9.16 3.88
N GLY A 333 8.93 -10.11 4.76
CA GLY A 333 10.26 -10.59 5.08
C GLY A 333 11.09 -11.11 3.90
N VAL A 334 11.35 -10.21 2.95
CA VAL A 334 12.26 -10.46 1.83
C VAL A 334 13.69 -10.26 2.29
N ASP A 335 14.60 -11.09 1.79
CA ASP A 335 16.01 -10.98 2.07
C ASP A 335 16.67 -9.97 1.10
N ALA A 336 17.14 -8.84 1.62
CA ALA A 336 17.85 -7.82 0.84
C ALA A 336 19.08 -8.39 0.10
N ALA A 337 19.70 -9.44 0.61
CA ALA A 337 20.84 -10.11 -0.03
C ALA A 337 20.47 -10.75 -1.38
N THR A 338 19.19 -10.98 -1.66
CA THR A 338 18.72 -11.48 -2.95
C THR A 338 18.54 -10.38 -4.01
N GLY A 339 18.53 -9.10 -3.60
CA GLY A 339 18.39 -7.96 -4.48
C GLY A 339 19.60 -7.73 -5.38
N ASN A 340 19.38 -7.23 -6.57
CA ASN A 340 20.43 -6.97 -7.55
C ASN A 340 20.51 -5.49 -7.99
N ILE A 341 19.54 -4.68 -7.62
CA ILE A 341 19.47 -3.25 -7.92
C ILE A 341 18.90 -2.49 -6.72
N ALA A 342 19.43 -1.32 -6.44
CA ALA A 342 18.90 -0.45 -5.39
C ALA A 342 19.02 1.02 -5.74
N ALA A 343 18.16 1.84 -5.11
CA ALA A 343 18.38 3.26 -4.88
C ALA A 343 18.72 3.49 -3.41
N CYS A 344 19.66 4.39 -3.17
CA CYS A 344 19.96 4.95 -1.85
C CYS A 344 19.89 6.48 -1.95
N ILE A 345 18.87 7.05 -1.35
CA ILE A 345 18.61 8.49 -1.42
C ILE A 345 18.80 9.08 -0.02
N ILE A 346 19.63 10.12 0.07
CA ILE A 346 19.81 10.90 1.28
C ILE A 346 19.15 12.26 1.07
N ILE A 347 18.24 12.61 1.97
CA ILE A 347 17.58 13.93 1.97
C ILE A 347 17.88 14.60 3.30
N GLY A 348 18.28 15.86 3.23
CA GLY A 348 18.57 16.63 4.43
C GLY A 348 18.48 18.14 4.21
N ASP A 349 18.41 18.90 5.29
CA ASP A 349 18.54 20.34 5.19
C ASP A 349 19.96 20.72 4.71
N LYS A 350 20.07 21.88 4.08
CA LYS A 350 21.33 22.32 3.46
C LYS A 350 22.49 22.37 4.47
N GLU A 351 22.23 22.86 5.69
CA GLU A 351 23.25 22.98 6.73
C GLU A 351 23.79 21.60 7.13
N SER A 352 22.88 20.62 7.29
CA SER A 352 23.26 19.24 7.60
C SER A 352 24.06 18.59 6.47
N LEU A 353 23.65 18.79 5.20
CA LEU A 353 24.35 18.23 4.05
C LEU A 353 25.73 18.85 3.84
N ASP A 354 25.87 20.17 4.00
CA ASP A 354 27.15 20.87 3.83
C ASP A 354 28.20 20.49 4.90
N ASN A 355 27.75 19.94 6.05
CA ASN A 355 28.62 19.54 7.16
C ASN A 355 28.93 18.02 7.19
N ILE A 356 28.36 17.20 6.28
CA ILE A 356 28.67 15.76 6.24
C ILE A 356 29.97 15.52 5.48
N PRO A 357 30.93 14.78 6.04
CA PRO A 357 32.10 14.32 5.30
C PRO A 357 31.70 13.44 4.10
N GLN A 358 32.31 13.68 2.94
CA GLN A 358 32.11 12.88 1.74
C GLN A 358 32.28 11.37 2.01
N SER A 359 33.32 11.02 2.81
CA SER A 359 33.58 9.63 3.20
C SER A 359 32.42 8.97 3.93
N SER A 360 31.72 9.70 4.80
CA SER A 360 30.57 9.18 5.56
C SER A 360 29.42 8.80 4.65
N LEU A 361 29.16 9.59 3.60
CA LEU A 361 28.16 9.27 2.57
C LEU A 361 28.58 8.05 1.76
N GLU A 362 29.83 7.98 1.35
CA GLU A 362 30.38 6.84 0.59
C GLU A 362 30.28 5.53 1.38
N TYR A 363 30.63 5.54 2.66
CA TYR A 363 30.46 4.37 3.54
C TYR A 363 29.00 3.91 3.67
N GLY A 364 28.06 4.86 3.71
CA GLY A 364 26.63 4.55 3.71
C GLY A 364 26.19 3.81 2.43
N PHE A 365 26.60 4.31 1.27
CA PHE A 365 26.31 3.67 -0.01
C PHE A 365 26.98 2.30 -0.16
N GLU A 366 28.25 2.17 0.26
CA GLU A 366 28.95 0.88 0.30
C GLU A 366 28.27 -0.13 1.22
N GLN A 367 27.76 0.33 2.37
CA GLN A 367 27.06 -0.55 3.30
C GLN A 367 25.86 -1.22 2.63
N LEU A 368 25.06 -0.46 1.85
CA LEU A 368 23.95 -1.02 1.09
C LEU A 368 24.44 -2.05 0.07
N SER A 369 25.46 -1.71 -0.72
CA SER A 369 26.03 -2.62 -1.71
C SER A 369 26.55 -3.92 -1.09
N ARG A 370 27.16 -3.85 0.11
CA ARG A 370 27.65 -5.02 0.84
C ARG A 370 26.53 -5.93 1.40
N MET A 371 25.37 -5.36 1.66
CA MET A 371 24.20 -6.10 2.17
C MET A 371 23.39 -6.75 1.07
N MET A 372 23.61 -6.39 -0.18
CA MET A 372 22.95 -6.94 -1.36
C MET A 372 23.77 -8.08 -1.97
N GLY A 373 23.21 -8.74 -2.97
CA GLY A 373 23.91 -9.80 -3.72
C GLY A 373 25.17 -9.30 -4.45
N ALA A 374 26.09 -10.19 -4.71
CA ALA A 374 27.25 -9.90 -5.55
C ALA A 374 26.78 -9.41 -6.93
N ASN A 375 27.45 -8.40 -7.48
CA ASN A 375 27.08 -7.72 -8.73
C ASN A 375 25.82 -6.84 -8.66
N SER A 376 25.44 -6.36 -7.48
CA SER A 376 24.35 -5.41 -7.34
C SER A 376 24.76 -4.01 -7.83
N THR A 377 23.78 -3.29 -8.41
CA THR A 377 23.92 -1.89 -8.79
C THR A 377 23.22 -1.01 -7.76
N VAL A 378 23.88 0.03 -7.28
CA VAL A 378 23.29 1.02 -6.35
C VAL A 378 23.28 2.39 -7.01
N HIS A 379 22.06 2.86 -7.34
CA HIS A 379 21.83 4.24 -7.76
C HIS A 379 21.81 5.15 -6.56
N ARG A 380 22.40 6.33 -6.66
CA ARG A 380 22.61 7.26 -5.55
C ARG A 380 21.87 8.55 -5.81
N GLY A 381 21.32 9.15 -4.76
CA GLY A 381 20.75 10.49 -4.81
C GLY A 381 21.01 11.23 -3.51
N ILE A 382 21.30 12.52 -3.60
CA ILE A 382 21.49 13.40 -2.45
C ILE A 382 20.73 14.68 -2.75
N TYR A 383 19.75 15.03 -1.90
CA TYR A 383 18.86 16.15 -2.15
C TYR A 383 18.73 17.05 -0.92
N ALA A 384 18.70 18.36 -1.16
CA ALA A 384 18.33 19.31 -0.13
C ALA A 384 16.82 19.30 0.09
N GLY A 385 16.41 19.18 1.35
CA GLY A 385 15.03 19.28 1.81
C GLY A 385 14.80 20.48 2.71
N ALA A 386 13.53 20.85 2.92
CA ALA A 386 13.15 21.97 3.75
C ALA A 386 13.19 21.68 5.27
N LYS A 387 13.03 20.41 5.66
CA LYS A 387 13.01 20.00 7.08
C LYS A 387 14.43 19.83 7.62
N LYS A 388 14.63 20.25 8.89
CA LYS A 388 15.88 20.01 9.61
C LYS A 388 16.10 18.51 9.83
N GLY A 389 17.37 18.10 9.67
CA GLY A 389 17.82 16.74 9.87
C GLY A 389 18.06 16.01 8.55
N LEU A 390 18.43 14.77 8.67
CA LEU A 390 18.81 13.88 7.57
C LEU A 390 18.02 12.58 7.64
N ALA A 391 17.65 12.07 6.49
CA ALA A 391 17.05 10.75 6.36
C ALA A 391 17.62 10.00 5.16
N VAL A 392 17.70 8.68 5.27
CA VAL A 392 18.02 7.76 4.17
C VAL A 392 16.76 7.04 3.74
N TYR A 393 16.54 7.01 2.44
CA TYR A 393 15.48 6.27 1.77
C TYR A 393 16.10 5.25 0.83
N THR A 394 15.58 4.03 0.86
CA THR A 394 16.06 2.97 -0.02
C THR A 394 14.90 2.35 -0.80
N ALA A 395 15.20 1.97 -2.04
CA ALA A 395 14.37 1.05 -2.82
C ALA A 395 15.29 -0.07 -3.31
N ILE A 396 14.95 -1.31 -3.02
CA ILE A 396 15.73 -2.49 -3.45
C ILE A 396 14.86 -3.35 -4.33
N GLY A 397 15.36 -3.72 -5.48
CA GLY A 397 14.67 -4.51 -6.46
C GLY A 397 15.40 -5.78 -6.87
N GLY A 398 14.75 -6.60 -7.68
CA GLY A 398 15.24 -7.92 -8.07
C GLY A 398 15.19 -8.94 -6.94
N LEU A 399 14.35 -8.70 -5.93
CA LEU A 399 14.22 -9.55 -4.76
C LEU A 399 13.56 -10.88 -5.10
N LYS A 400 13.94 -11.94 -4.41
CA LYS A 400 13.22 -13.21 -4.45
C LYS A 400 11.95 -13.12 -3.62
N ALA A 401 10.90 -13.81 -4.09
CA ALA A 401 9.70 -13.96 -3.29
C ALA A 401 10.07 -14.64 -1.95
N PRO A 402 9.53 -14.18 -0.83
CA PRO A 402 9.84 -14.77 0.46
C PRO A 402 9.28 -16.19 0.52
N ASP A 403 10.16 -17.16 0.71
CA ASP A 403 9.79 -18.58 0.83
C ASP A 403 8.94 -18.85 2.09
N ASN A 404 9.05 -18.00 3.10
CA ASN A 404 8.54 -18.20 4.46
C ASN A 404 7.44 -17.22 4.87
N LEU A 405 6.75 -16.57 3.93
CA LEU A 405 5.68 -15.63 4.26
C LEU A 405 4.60 -16.22 5.17
N PHE A 406 4.47 -17.55 5.17
CA PHE A 406 3.37 -18.29 5.82
C PHE A 406 3.85 -19.48 6.67
N ASP A 407 5.13 -19.60 6.99
CA ASP A 407 5.68 -20.68 7.85
C ASP A 407 5.37 -20.50 9.35
N PHE A 408 4.48 -19.58 9.68
CA PHE A 408 4.08 -19.26 11.05
C PHE A 408 2.71 -19.86 11.45
N PHE A 409 2.27 -20.89 10.73
CA PHE A 409 1.01 -21.61 11.02
C PHE A 409 1.25 -23.08 11.29
#